data_864f5a5537368106f8d88e9577900f1c
#
_entry.id   864f5a5537368106f8d88e9577900f1c
#
_cell.length_a   1.000
_cell.length_b   1.000
_cell.length_c   1.000
_cell.angle_alpha   90.00
_cell.angle_beta   90.00
_cell.angle_gamma   90.00
#
_symmetry.space_group_name_H-M   'P 1'
#
loop_
_entity.id
_entity.type
_entity.pdbx_description
1 polymer ?
#
loop_
_entity_poly.entity_id
_entity_poly.type
_entity_poly.pdbx_seq_one_letter_code
_entity_poly.pdbx_strand_id
1 'polypeptide(L)'
;TPCSCMPSLLQGPGEEETYMLAEELILHFISKVFKGYFVKAKSLIRVTRNADIDADALYDEDLDYRDFMEGIIKKRKRLLPVRVEFSRELDGDIVDKICEYLDLDGKYVFRGSSPLDLSFVFQIQDSLRNHPELFYEKRVPQKSTQIDSKRSILEQIKEKDKLLSYPYESIRPFLDMLSEAANDDEVVSIKMTLYRVAKQSKVVEALIDAAEN
;
A
#
# COMPACT_ATOMS: atom_id res chain seq x y z
N THR A 1 -2.75 11.81 -10.58
CA THR A 1 -1.60 11.36 -9.77
C THR A 1 -1.32 12.45 -8.77
N PRO A 2 -1.34 12.19 -7.45
CA PRO A 2 -0.78 13.12 -6.51
C PRO A 2 0.67 13.35 -6.97
N CYS A 3 1.06 14.61 -7.09
CA CYS A 3 2.44 14.95 -7.32
C CYS A 3 3.22 14.34 -6.16
N SER A 4 4.02 13.32 -6.40
CA SER A 4 4.77 12.58 -5.39
C SER A 4 5.82 13.42 -4.66
N CYS A 5 5.82 14.73 -4.90
CA CYS A 5 6.79 15.70 -4.43
C CYS A 5 6.26 16.64 -3.34
N MET A 6 4.95 16.64 -3.04
CA MET A 6 4.40 17.45 -1.95
C MET A 6 4.06 16.58 -0.75
N PRO A 7 4.52 16.94 0.46
CA PRO A 7 4.03 16.28 1.66
C PRO A 7 2.52 16.50 1.77
N SER A 8 1.76 15.44 2.05
CA SER A 8 0.32 15.55 2.26
C SER A 8 -0.03 16.34 3.54
N LEU A 9 0.92 16.47 4.45
CA LEU A 9 0.81 17.16 5.72
C LEU A 9 1.88 18.24 5.86
N LEU A 10 1.48 19.43 6.26
CA LEU A 10 2.37 20.56 6.57
C LEU A 10 2.35 20.80 8.07
N GLN A 11 3.53 20.91 8.67
CA GLN A 11 3.68 21.28 10.07
C GLN A 11 3.75 22.80 10.19
N GLY A 12 2.98 23.35 11.14
CA GLY A 12 2.96 24.78 11.43
C GLY A 12 4.22 25.23 12.19
N PRO A 13 4.55 26.53 12.13
CA PRO A 13 5.60 27.09 12.96
C PRO A 13 5.13 27.23 14.42
N GLY A 14 5.94 26.82 15.38
CA GLY A 14 5.68 26.99 16.80
C GLY A 14 6.09 25.78 17.64
N GLU A 15 5.96 25.94 18.97
CA GLU A 15 6.25 24.87 19.94
C GLU A 15 5.11 23.84 19.99
N GLU A 16 3.89 24.24 19.60
CA GLU A 16 2.75 23.34 19.51
C GLU A 16 2.74 22.58 18.17
N GLU A 17 2.52 21.29 18.22
CA GLU A 17 2.44 20.45 17.03
C GLU A 17 1.11 20.68 16.28
N THR A 18 1.12 21.68 15.42
CA THR A 18 -0.02 21.98 14.55
C THR A 18 0.23 21.46 13.14
N TYR A 19 -0.79 20.87 12.55
CA TYR A 19 -0.71 20.27 11.22
C TYR A 19 -1.83 20.78 10.32
N MET A 20 -1.53 20.93 9.04
CA MET A 20 -2.49 21.30 8.00
C MET A 20 -2.30 20.39 6.79
N LEU A 21 -3.39 19.98 6.17
CA LEU A 21 -3.34 19.26 4.91
C LEU A 21 -2.91 20.20 3.78
N ALA A 22 -1.93 19.79 2.97
CA ALA A 22 -1.39 20.58 1.88
C ALA A 22 -2.47 20.94 0.84
N GLU A 23 -3.38 20.01 0.56
CA GLU A 23 -4.52 20.21 -0.34
C GLU A 23 -5.48 21.31 0.18
N GLU A 24 -5.71 21.40 1.47
CA GLU A 24 -6.54 22.47 2.05
C GLU A 24 -5.86 23.85 1.93
N LEU A 25 -4.55 23.90 2.11
CA LEU A 25 -3.78 25.12 1.86
C LEU A 25 -3.87 25.56 0.40
N ILE A 26 -3.73 24.61 -0.55
CA ILE A 26 -3.87 24.90 -1.97
C ILE A 26 -5.28 25.41 -2.28
N LEU A 27 -6.31 24.75 -1.77
CA LEU A 27 -7.70 25.18 -1.97
C LEU A 27 -7.97 26.57 -1.35
N HIS A 28 -7.33 26.90 -0.22
CA HIS A 28 -7.46 28.22 0.38
C HIS A 28 -6.88 29.30 -0.53
N PHE A 29 -5.72 29.07 -1.12
CA PHE A 29 -5.03 30.04 -1.97
C PHE A 29 -5.26 29.81 -3.47
N ILE A 30 -6.26 29.07 -3.87
CA ILE A 30 -6.51 28.69 -5.28
C ILE A 30 -6.62 29.92 -6.20
N SER A 31 -7.22 31.01 -5.73
CA SER A 31 -7.33 32.26 -6.49
C SER A 31 -5.97 32.95 -6.75
N LYS A 32 -4.96 32.68 -5.92
CA LYS A 32 -3.60 33.14 -6.17
C LYS A 32 -2.88 32.30 -7.23
N VAL A 33 -3.26 31.04 -7.34
CA VAL A 33 -2.74 30.11 -8.38
C VAL A 33 -3.34 30.47 -9.74
N PHE A 34 -4.65 30.70 -9.80
CA PHE A 34 -5.39 31.05 -11.02
C PHE A 34 -5.59 32.57 -11.11
N LYS A 35 -4.51 33.31 -11.27
CA LYS A 35 -4.59 34.78 -11.43
C LYS A 35 -5.37 35.14 -12.71
N GLY A 36 -6.28 36.08 -12.60
CA GLY A 36 -7.08 36.56 -13.74
C GLY A 36 -8.33 35.71 -14.03
N TYR A 37 -8.60 34.67 -13.26
CA TYR A 37 -9.82 33.86 -13.37
C TYR A 37 -10.68 34.02 -12.12
N PHE A 38 -12.01 33.99 -12.34
CA PHE A 38 -12.97 33.90 -11.25
C PHE A 38 -13.23 32.43 -10.91
N VAL A 39 -12.83 32.02 -9.71
CA VAL A 39 -13.04 30.66 -9.22
C VAL A 39 -14.49 30.51 -8.76
N LYS A 40 -15.33 29.83 -9.53
CA LYS A 40 -16.74 29.58 -9.21
C LYS A 40 -16.91 28.49 -8.16
N ALA A 41 -16.14 27.42 -8.25
CA ALA A 41 -16.22 26.29 -7.32
C ALA A 41 -14.84 25.66 -7.14
N LYS A 42 -14.65 24.98 -6.02
CA LYS A 42 -13.41 24.26 -5.70
C LYS A 42 -13.71 23.05 -4.82
N SER A 43 -13.13 21.92 -5.13
CA SER A 43 -13.24 20.68 -4.35
C SER A 43 -12.04 19.79 -4.61
N LEU A 44 -11.70 18.96 -3.65
CA LEU A 44 -10.84 17.81 -3.89
C LEU A 44 -11.67 16.71 -4.52
N ILE A 45 -11.04 15.94 -5.37
CA ILE A 45 -11.67 14.80 -6.05
C ILE A 45 -10.81 13.56 -5.81
N ARG A 46 -11.45 12.47 -5.41
CA ARG A 46 -10.85 11.14 -5.38
C ARG A 46 -11.58 10.25 -6.39
N VAL A 47 -10.83 9.69 -7.32
CA VAL A 47 -11.35 8.73 -8.31
C VAL A 47 -10.82 7.35 -7.96
N THR A 48 -11.73 6.44 -7.63
CA THR A 48 -11.41 5.02 -7.46
C THR A 48 -11.66 4.31 -8.80
N ARG A 49 -10.67 3.57 -9.27
CA ARG A 49 -10.75 2.81 -10.51
C ARG A 49 -10.90 1.33 -10.20
N ASN A 50 -11.51 0.60 -11.11
CA ASN A 50 -11.58 -0.85 -11.01
C ASN A 50 -10.15 -1.40 -10.85
N ALA A 51 -9.98 -2.37 -9.95
CA ALA A 51 -8.71 -3.05 -9.72
C ALA A 51 -8.68 -4.45 -10.37
N ASP A 52 -9.83 -4.95 -10.80
CA ASP A 52 -9.94 -6.23 -11.48
C ASP A 52 -9.28 -6.15 -12.86
N ILE A 53 -8.21 -6.87 -12.97
CA ILE A 53 -7.56 -7.19 -14.24
C ILE A 53 -7.63 -8.69 -14.35
N ASP A 54 -8.32 -9.17 -15.36
CA ASP A 54 -8.28 -10.57 -15.72
C ASP A 54 -6.85 -10.89 -16.22
N ALA A 55 -6.02 -11.30 -15.27
CA ALA A 55 -4.62 -11.63 -15.56
C ALA A 55 -4.54 -12.86 -16.43
N ASP A 56 -5.46 -13.82 -16.26
CA ASP A 56 -5.47 -15.07 -17.01
C ASP A 56 -5.83 -14.84 -18.49
N ALA A 57 -6.74 -13.89 -18.76
CA ALA A 57 -7.08 -13.52 -20.14
C ALA A 57 -5.98 -12.74 -20.88
N LEU A 58 -4.97 -12.27 -20.16
CA LEU A 58 -3.87 -11.47 -20.70
C LEU A 58 -2.54 -12.23 -20.68
N TYR A 59 -2.53 -13.44 -20.12
CA TYR A 59 -1.31 -14.25 -20.02
C TYR A 59 -0.95 -14.80 -21.40
N ASP A 60 0.25 -14.48 -21.84
CA ASP A 60 0.89 -15.00 -23.04
C ASP A 60 2.07 -15.85 -22.58
N GLU A 61 2.07 -17.13 -22.92
CA GLU A 61 3.11 -18.09 -22.49
C GLU A 61 4.50 -17.72 -23.01
N ASP A 62 4.59 -16.90 -24.06
CA ASP A 62 5.84 -16.45 -24.68
C ASP A 62 6.40 -15.17 -24.03
N LEU A 63 5.66 -14.50 -23.12
CA LEU A 63 6.11 -13.29 -22.46
C LEU A 63 6.78 -13.59 -21.10
N ASP A 64 7.90 -12.94 -20.84
CA ASP A 64 8.50 -12.90 -19.50
C ASP A 64 7.44 -12.37 -18.50
N TYR A 65 7.22 -13.11 -17.42
CA TYR A 65 6.27 -12.79 -16.37
C TYR A 65 6.47 -11.36 -15.83
N ARG A 66 7.69 -10.86 -15.77
CA ARG A 66 8.02 -9.50 -15.34
C ARG A 66 7.45 -8.46 -16.30
N ASP A 67 7.67 -8.64 -17.61
CA ASP A 67 7.18 -7.72 -18.64
C ASP A 67 5.66 -7.75 -18.72
N PHE A 68 5.07 -8.93 -18.55
CA PHE A 68 3.64 -9.12 -18.43
C PHE A 68 3.05 -8.33 -17.24
N MET A 69 3.62 -8.45 -16.04
CA MET A 69 3.18 -7.74 -14.84
C MET A 69 3.38 -6.22 -14.96
N GLU A 70 4.46 -5.78 -15.59
CA GLU A 70 4.66 -4.35 -15.88
C GLU A 70 3.59 -3.81 -16.84
N GLY A 71 3.21 -4.58 -17.83
CA GLY A 71 2.11 -4.29 -18.75
C GLY A 71 0.76 -4.15 -18.02
N ILE A 72 0.46 -5.07 -17.09
CA ILE A 72 -0.73 -5.04 -16.24
C ILE A 72 -0.75 -3.76 -15.38
N ILE A 73 0.37 -3.44 -14.72
CA ILE A 73 0.46 -2.24 -13.87
C ILE A 73 0.26 -0.95 -14.70
N LYS A 74 0.78 -0.89 -15.91
CA LYS A 74 0.53 0.22 -16.84
C LYS A 74 -0.93 0.32 -17.24
N LYS A 75 -1.61 -0.80 -17.48
CA LYS A 75 -3.05 -0.85 -17.82
C LYS A 75 -3.93 -0.40 -16.64
N ARG A 76 -3.54 -0.66 -15.39
CA ARG A 76 -4.29 -0.21 -14.20
C ARG A 76 -4.59 1.29 -14.19
N LYS A 77 -3.71 2.11 -14.73
CA LYS A 77 -3.91 3.57 -14.83
C LYS A 77 -5.05 3.96 -15.77
N ARG A 78 -5.49 3.05 -16.64
CA ARG A 78 -6.54 3.26 -17.65
C ARG A 78 -7.83 2.52 -17.33
N LEU A 79 -7.91 1.84 -16.19
CA LEU A 79 -9.12 1.12 -15.81
C LEU A 79 -10.28 2.08 -15.56
N LEU A 80 -11.48 1.60 -15.83
CA LEU A 80 -12.72 2.36 -15.69
C LEU A 80 -12.88 2.88 -14.26
N PRO A 81 -13.23 4.15 -14.08
CA PRO A 81 -13.66 4.68 -12.79
C PRO A 81 -14.90 3.93 -12.30
N VAL A 82 -14.92 3.59 -11.02
CA VAL A 82 -16.05 2.92 -10.36
C VAL A 82 -16.65 3.74 -9.22
N ARG A 83 -15.95 4.82 -8.83
CA ARG A 83 -16.39 5.71 -7.77
C ARG A 83 -15.67 7.05 -7.88
N VAL A 84 -16.42 8.14 -7.67
CA VAL A 84 -15.87 9.48 -7.49
C VAL A 84 -16.35 10.07 -6.18
N GLU A 85 -15.46 10.72 -5.46
CA GLU A 85 -15.73 11.36 -4.18
C GLU A 85 -15.32 12.82 -4.24
N PHE A 86 -16.16 13.70 -3.70
CA PHE A 86 -15.89 15.12 -3.56
C PHE A 86 -15.79 15.51 -2.09
N SER A 87 -14.80 16.36 -1.76
CA SER A 87 -14.65 16.88 -0.39
C SER A 87 -15.62 18.01 -0.08
N ARG A 88 -16.20 18.62 -1.10
CA ARG A 88 -17.11 19.77 -0.96
C ARG A 88 -18.26 19.65 -1.93
N GLU A 89 -19.36 20.30 -1.60
CA GLU A 89 -20.50 20.39 -2.48
C GLU A 89 -20.15 21.20 -3.74
N LEU A 90 -20.60 20.69 -4.89
CA LEU A 90 -20.45 21.31 -6.19
C LEU A 90 -21.83 21.40 -6.85
N ASP A 91 -21.99 22.39 -7.74
CA ASP A 91 -23.18 22.50 -8.56
C ASP A 91 -23.39 21.24 -9.42
N GLY A 92 -24.64 20.82 -9.61
CA GLY A 92 -24.98 19.62 -10.37
C GLY A 92 -24.35 19.59 -11.76
N ASP A 93 -24.42 20.69 -12.49
CA ASP A 93 -23.84 20.83 -13.83
C ASP A 93 -22.34 20.54 -13.88
N ILE A 94 -21.60 20.84 -12.77
CA ILE A 94 -20.16 20.55 -12.67
C ILE A 94 -19.95 19.07 -12.42
N VAL A 95 -20.76 18.49 -11.53
CA VAL A 95 -20.72 17.06 -11.23
C VAL A 95 -21.04 16.23 -12.48
N ASP A 96 -22.08 16.59 -13.21
CA ASP A 96 -22.52 15.91 -14.43
C ASP A 96 -21.40 15.91 -15.50
N LYS A 97 -20.75 17.04 -15.72
CA LYS A 97 -19.61 17.14 -16.66
C LYS A 97 -18.43 16.28 -16.23
N ILE A 98 -18.19 16.17 -14.92
CA ILE A 98 -17.10 15.30 -14.40
C ILE A 98 -17.47 13.83 -14.60
N CYS A 99 -18.73 13.46 -14.36
CA CYS A 99 -19.24 12.12 -14.60
C CYS A 99 -19.17 11.75 -16.09
N GLU A 100 -19.57 12.65 -16.98
CA GLU A 100 -19.44 12.48 -18.43
C GLU A 100 -17.97 12.27 -18.84
N TYR A 101 -17.07 13.12 -18.34
CA TYR A 101 -15.63 12.99 -18.62
C TYR A 101 -15.01 11.67 -18.12
N LEU A 102 -15.51 11.17 -16.99
CA LEU A 102 -15.05 9.94 -16.36
C LEU A 102 -15.77 8.69 -16.89
N ASP A 103 -16.80 8.84 -17.72
CA ASP A 103 -17.69 7.75 -18.12
C ASP A 103 -18.28 7.01 -16.90
N LEU A 104 -18.82 7.77 -15.94
CA LEU A 104 -19.30 7.27 -14.65
C LEU A 104 -20.77 7.66 -14.42
N ASP A 105 -21.59 6.67 -14.03
CA ASP A 105 -22.97 6.91 -13.63
C ASP A 105 -23.04 7.72 -12.32
N GLY A 106 -23.91 8.71 -12.24
CA GLY A 106 -24.10 9.59 -11.09
C GLY A 106 -24.40 8.87 -9.76
N LYS A 107 -24.90 7.62 -9.80
CA LYS A 107 -25.10 6.78 -8.60
C LYS A 107 -23.80 6.40 -7.89
N TYR A 108 -22.65 6.53 -8.55
CA TYR A 108 -21.32 6.27 -8.00
C TYR A 108 -20.60 7.54 -7.54
N VAL A 109 -21.33 8.65 -7.44
CA VAL A 109 -20.86 9.93 -6.89
C VAL A 109 -21.13 9.98 -5.40
N PHE A 110 -20.10 10.25 -4.62
CA PHE A 110 -20.19 10.35 -3.17
C PHE A 110 -19.65 11.71 -2.70
N ARG A 111 -20.19 12.18 -1.59
CA ARG A 111 -19.74 13.41 -0.93
C ARG A 111 -19.29 13.05 0.47
N GLY A 112 -18.12 13.54 0.86
CA GLY A 112 -17.53 13.31 2.18
C GLY A 112 -17.22 14.62 2.88
N SER A 113 -17.44 14.68 4.20
CA SER A 113 -17.03 15.78 5.07
C SER A 113 -15.64 15.55 5.68
N SER A 114 -15.07 14.36 5.50
CA SER A 114 -13.73 13.99 5.96
C SER A 114 -12.69 14.14 4.85
N PRO A 115 -11.40 14.19 5.16
CA PRO A 115 -10.35 14.12 4.16
C PRO A 115 -10.51 12.86 3.30
N LEU A 116 -10.36 13.03 1.98
CA LEU A 116 -10.56 11.93 1.01
C LEU A 116 -9.44 10.88 1.03
N ASP A 117 -8.27 11.25 1.52
CA ASP A 117 -7.14 10.35 1.74
C ASP A 117 -6.66 10.48 3.18
N LEU A 118 -6.70 9.37 3.92
CA LEU A 118 -6.29 9.31 5.33
C LEU A 118 -4.82 8.89 5.50
N SER A 119 -4.05 8.75 4.44
CA SER A 119 -2.64 8.35 4.51
C SER A 119 -1.76 9.33 5.28
N PHE A 120 -2.17 10.59 5.39
CA PHE A 120 -1.47 11.61 6.19
C PHE A 120 -1.35 11.23 7.67
N VAL A 121 -2.24 10.38 8.20
CA VAL A 121 -2.19 9.91 9.59
C VAL A 121 -0.88 9.19 9.89
N PHE A 122 -0.30 8.48 8.92
CA PHE A 122 1.02 7.86 9.08
C PHE A 122 2.14 8.89 9.22
N GLN A 123 2.01 10.07 8.57
CA GLN A 123 2.98 11.16 8.72
C GLN A 123 2.87 11.80 10.10
N ILE A 124 1.66 11.96 10.65
CA ILE A 124 1.46 12.38 12.04
C ILE A 124 2.10 11.37 12.99
N GLN A 125 1.84 10.09 12.80
CA GLN A 125 2.45 9.03 13.60
C GLN A 125 3.98 9.10 13.57
N ASP A 126 4.57 9.38 12.40
CA ASP A 126 6.03 9.48 12.26
C ASP A 126 6.59 10.72 12.95
N SER A 127 5.90 11.86 12.92
CA SER A 127 6.32 13.09 13.60
C SER A 127 6.21 12.99 15.13
N LEU A 128 5.26 12.22 15.64
CA LEU A 128 5.01 12.02 17.07
C LEU A 128 5.88 10.92 17.71
N ARG A 129 6.87 10.38 17.01
CA ARG A 129 7.74 9.30 17.56
C ARG A 129 8.50 9.70 18.84
N ASN A 130 8.64 10.99 19.09
CA ASN A 130 9.26 11.51 20.31
C ASN A 130 8.33 11.45 21.53
N HIS A 131 7.08 11.06 21.35
CA HIS A 131 6.04 10.95 22.37
C HIS A 131 5.69 9.48 22.61
N PRO A 132 6.54 8.72 23.34
CA PRO A 132 6.34 7.27 23.53
C PRO A 132 5.02 6.95 24.25
N GLU A 133 4.48 7.87 25.04
CA GLU A 133 3.22 7.75 25.74
C GLU A 133 1.99 7.63 24.81
N LEU A 134 2.13 8.04 23.53
CA LEU A 134 1.09 7.92 22.51
C LEU A 134 1.12 6.58 21.76
N PHE A 135 2.11 5.74 22.03
CA PHE A 135 2.30 4.48 21.33
C PHE A 135 2.21 3.30 22.29
N TYR A 136 1.70 2.19 21.77
CA TYR A 136 1.79 0.92 22.49
C TYR A 136 3.24 0.47 22.62
N GLU A 137 3.56 -0.18 23.74
CA GLU A 137 4.86 -0.79 23.91
C GLU A 137 5.18 -1.76 22.76
N LYS A 138 6.45 -1.71 22.31
CA LYS A 138 6.90 -2.57 21.22
C LYS A 138 6.87 -4.02 21.68
N ARG A 139 6.03 -4.81 21.05
CA ARG A 139 5.97 -6.25 21.30
C ARG A 139 7.23 -6.94 20.78
N VAL A 140 7.85 -7.75 21.63
CA VAL A 140 8.99 -8.59 21.30
C VAL A 140 8.47 -10.01 21.00
N PRO A 141 8.62 -10.52 19.76
CA PRO A 141 8.22 -11.89 19.44
C PRO A 141 9.00 -12.91 20.27
N GLN A 142 8.29 -13.91 20.77
CA GLN A 142 8.87 -14.97 21.62
C GLN A 142 9.41 -16.11 20.74
N LYS A 143 10.32 -16.90 21.29
CA LYS A 143 10.77 -18.13 20.63
C LYS A 143 9.64 -19.16 20.64
N SER A 144 9.47 -19.86 19.53
CA SER A 144 8.54 -20.98 19.49
C SER A 144 9.01 -22.12 20.38
N THR A 145 8.10 -22.70 21.14
CA THR A 145 8.36 -23.89 21.94
C THR A 145 8.32 -25.18 21.12
N GLN A 146 7.84 -25.11 19.89
CA GLN A 146 7.69 -26.26 19.00
C GLN A 146 8.93 -26.52 18.13
N ILE A 147 9.88 -25.57 18.11
CA ILE A 147 11.05 -25.60 17.22
C ILE A 147 12.33 -25.57 18.07
N ASP A 148 13.18 -26.55 17.84
CA ASP A 148 14.54 -26.57 18.36
C ASP A 148 15.48 -25.83 17.38
N SER A 149 15.96 -24.66 17.77
CA SER A 149 16.87 -23.83 16.94
C SER A 149 18.27 -24.43 16.72
N LYS A 150 18.56 -25.59 17.31
CA LYS A 150 19.84 -26.29 17.14
C LYS A 150 19.80 -27.42 16.11
N ARG A 151 18.62 -27.74 15.62
CA ARG A 151 18.38 -28.80 14.64
C ARG A 151 17.86 -28.18 13.33
N SER A 152 18.11 -28.86 12.20
CA SER A 152 17.50 -28.50 10.93
C SER A 152 15.97 -28.36 11.06
N ILE A 153 15.43 -27.27 10.53
CA ILE A 153 13.96 -27.03 10.53
C ILE A 153 13.28 -28.00 9.58
N LEU A 154 13.90 -28.32 8.44
CA LEU A 154 13.36 -29.25 7.45
C LEU A 154 13.21 -30.66 8.05
N GLU A 155 14.19 -31.14 8.83
CA GLU A 155 14.06 -32.42 9.53
C GLU A 155 12.92 -32.41 10.53
N GLN A 156 12.78 -31.34 11.32
CA GLN A 156 11.71 -31.23 12.31
C GLN A 156 10.32 -31.17 11.70
N ILE A 157 10.17 -30.62 10.48
CA ILE A 157 8.90 -30.58 9.75
C ILE A 157 8.57 -31.97 9.18
N LYS A 158 9.58 -32.72 8.72
CA LYS A 158 9.39 -34.13 8.29
C LYS A 158 8.89 -35.01 9.45
N GLU A 159 9.27 -34.71 10.69
CA GLU A 159 8.81 -35.43 11.89
C GLU A 159 7.37 -35.08 12.29
N LYS A 160 7.04 -33.77 12.25
CA LYS A 160 5.74 -33.26 12.71
C LYS A 160 5.44 -31.87 12.17
N ASP A 161 4.17 -31.61 11.87
CA ASP A 161 3.68 -30.28 11.51
C ASP A 161 4.03 -29.24 12.61
N LYS A 162 4.43 -28.04 12.16
CA LYS A 162 4.78 -26.92 13.04
C LYS A 162 3.82 -25.76 12.77
N LEU A 163 3.23 -25.24 13.84
CA LEU A 163 2.38 -24.05 13.79
C LEU A 163 3.09 -22.88 14.47
N LEU A 164 3.23 -21.77 13.75
CA LEU A 164 3.78 -20.52 14.27
C LEU A 164 2.71 -19.43 14.27
N SER A 165 2.59 -18.70 15.39
CA SER A 165 1.61 -17.65 15.57
C SER A 165 2.26 -16.27 15.50
N TYR A 166 2.08 -15.58 14.38
CA TYR A 166 2.60 -14.22 14.18
C TYR A 166 1.57 -13.17 14.62
N PRO A 167 2.01 -12.04 15.19
CA PRO A 167 3.38 -11.58 15.48
C PRO A 167 3.89 -11.99 16.87
N TYR A 168 3.30 -12.98 17.51
CA TYR A 168 3.62 -13.37 18.89
C TYR A 168 4.88 -14.22 18.96
N GLU A 169 5.08 -15.11 18.01
CA GLU A 169 6.28 -15.89 17.83
C GLU A 169 7.21 -15.29 16.78
N SER A 170 8.48 -15.58 16.89
CA SER A 170 9.53 -15.08 15.97
C SER A 170 9.34 -15.69 14.58
N ILE A 171 9.48 -14.85 13.54
CA ILE A 171 9.53 -15.29 12.14
C ILE A 171 10.85 -15.99 11.79
N ARG A 172 11.85 -15.92 12.68
CA ARG A 172 13.19 -16.43 12.38
C ARG A 172 13.21 -17.90 11.95
N PRO A 173 12.50 -18.84 12.60
CA PRO A 173 12.49 -20.23 12.16
C PRO A 173 11.97 -20.41 10.73
N PHE A 174 11.01 -19.58 10.30
CA PHE A 174 10.52 -19.62 8.94
C PHE A 174 11.59 -19.14 7.93
N LEU A 175 12.34 -18.09 8.26
CA LEU A 175 13.43 -17.60 7.43
C LEU A 175 14.59 -18.61 7.38
N ASP A 176 14.92 -19.23 8.52
CA ASP A 176 15.95 -20.27 8.62
C ASP A 176 15.56 -21.50 7.74
N MET A 177 14.26 -21.89 7.78
CA MET A 177 13.74 -22.94 6.90
C MET A 177 13.91 -22.61 5.39
N LEU A 178 13.60 -21.37 5.00
CA LEU A 178 13.80 -20.96 3.62
C LEU A 178 15.26 -20.98 3.20
N SER A 179 16.16 -20.53 4.12
CA SER A 179 17.60 -20.58 3.88
C SER A 179 18.13 -22.01 3.82
N GLU A 180 17.65 -22.93 4.69
CA GLU A 180 17.96 -24.35 4.59
C GLU A 180 17.51 -24.92 3.24
N ALA A 181 16.24 -24.64 2.86
CA ALA A 181 15.68 -25.12 1.61
C ALA A 181 16.39 -24.59 0.35
N ALA A 182 16.92 -23.38 0.40
CA ALA A 182 17.69 -22.79 -0.69
C ALA A 182 19.07 -23.46 -0.90
N ASN A 183 19.60 -24.13 0.14
CA ASN A 183 20.91 -24.77 0.11
C ASN A 183 20.85 -26.29 0.18
N ASP A 184 19.67 -26.91 0.10
CA ASP A 184 19.47 -28.35 0.16
C ASP A 184 19.21 -28.91 -1.23
N ASP A 185 20.15 -29.69 -1.75
CA ASP A 185 20.08 -30.33 -3.09
C ASP A 185 18.86 -31.25 -3.26
N GLU A 186 18.22 -31.72 -2.17
CA GLU A 186 17.01 -32.51 -2.22
C GLU A 186 15.73 -31.67 -2.44
N VAL A 187 15.82 -30.35 -2.26
CA VAL A 187 14.69 -29.42 -2.45
C VAL A 187 14.57 -29.04 -3.92
N VAL A 188 13.59 -29.59 -4.59
CA VAL A 188 13.37 -29.39 -6.04
C VAL A 188 12.73 -28.05 -6.35
N SER A 189 11.86 -27.52 -5.47
CA SER A 189 11.18 -26.24 -5.69
C SER A 189 10.62 -25.65 -4.41
N ILE A 190 10.57 -24.30 -4.36
CA ILE A 190 9.87 -23.53 -3.33
C ILE A 190 8.68 -22.83 -4.00
N LYS A 191 7.45 -23.11 -3.54
CA LYS A 191 6.22 -22.46 -4.02
C LYS A 191 5.62 -21.65 -2.89
N MET A 192 5.50 -20.33 -3.09
CA MET A 192 5.00 -19.42 -2.06
C MET A 192 4.07 -18.39 -2.66
N THR A 193 2.93 -18.16 -2.00
CA THR A 193 2.04 -17.03 -2.30
C THR A 193 2.41 -15.86 -1.41
N LEU A 194 2.87 -14.77 -2.03
CA LEU A 194 3.21 -13.52 -1.35
C LEU A 194 2.04 -12.55 -1.45
N TYR A 195 1.40 -12.24 -0.31
CA TYR A 195 0.30 -11.28 -0.28
C TYR A 195 0.81 -9.85 -0.09
N ARG A 196 1.65 -9.63 0.93
CA ARG A 196 2.22 -8.32 1.24
C ARG A 196 3.61 -8.50 1.82
N VAL A 197 4.60 -7.89 1.19
CA VAL A 197 6.00 -7.96 1.61
C VAL A 197 6.53 -6.57 1.96
N ALA A 198 7.48 -6.49 2.90
CA ALA A 198 8.18 -5.26 3.22
C ALA A 198 9.10 -4.83 2.05
N LYS A 199 9.48 -3.55 2.00
CA LYS A 199 10.41 -3.04 0.97
C LYS A 199 11.77 -3.76 0.97
N GLN A 200 12.23 -4.20 2.14
CA GLN A 200 13.43 -5.01 2.34
C GLN A 200 13.00 -6.31 3.04
N SER A 201 12.43 -7.21 2.26
CA SER A 201 11.87 -8.45 2.78
C SER A 201 12.91 -9.55 2.77
N LYS A 202 13.28 -10.03 3.95
CA LYS A 202 14.16 -11.21 4.09
C LYS A 202 13.59 -12.48 3.47
N VAL A 203 12.27 -12.56 3.33
CA VAL A 203 11.62 -13.67 2.61
C VAL A 203 11.94 -13.59 1.13
N VAL A 204 11.87 -12.39 0.53
CA VAL A 204 12.20 -12.20 -0.88
C VAL A 204 13.70 -12.44 -1.12
N GLU A 205 14.57 -11.95 -0.23
CA GLU A 205 16.02 -12.23 -0.29
C GLU A 205 16.29 -13.73 -0.32
N ALA A 206 15.70 -14.50 0.63
CA ALA A 206 15.89 -15.95 0.67
C ALA A 206 15.35 -16.69 -0.57
N LEU A 207 14.26 -16.18 -1.18
CA LEU A 207 13.73 -16.75 -2.42
C LEU A 207 14.61 -16.43 -3.65
N ILE A 208 15.25 -15.27 -3.65
CA ILE A 208 16.24 -14.92 -4.69
C ILE A 208 17.47 -15.83 -4.54
N ASP A 209 17.99 -15.97 -3.33
CA ASP A 209 19.12 -16.88 -3.07
C ASP A 209 18.81 -18.30 -3.53
N ALA A 210 17.59 -18.79 -3.28
CA ALA A 210 17.15 -20.11 -3.74
C ALA A 210 17.02 -20.24 -5.27
N ALA A 211 16.78 -19.15 -5.97
CA ALA A 211 16.67 -19.16 -7.43
C ALA A 211 18.04 -19.01 -8.14
N GLU A 212 19.04 -18.50 -7.42
CA GLU A 212 20.40 -18.31 -7.91
C GLU A 212 21.31 -19.56 -7.67
N ASN A 213 20.93 -20.44 -6.72
CA ASN A 213 21.62 -21.71 -6.43
C ASN A 213 21.06 -22.85 -7.27
#